data_9e90766944f74069b0d886457421cd92
#
_entry.id   9e90766944f74069b0d886457421cd92
#
_cell.length_a   1.000
_cell.length_b   1.000
_cell.length_c   1.000
_cell.angle_alpha   90.00
_cell.angle_beta   90.00
_cell.angle_gamma   90.00
#
_symmetry.space_group_name_H-M   'P 1'
#
loop_
_entity.id
_entity.type
_entity.pdbx_description
1 polymer ?
#
loop_
_entity_poly.entity_id
_entity_poly.type
_entity_poly.pdbx_seq_one_letter_code
_entity_poly.pdbx_strand_id
1 'polypeptide(L)'
;MARLPEIENLGVGVVLVGNGPPTALAAFVRSMNLQGRRVTAVTDPSLASYRIAGLLRPRVHRLRAVLELLQALGAGYRHRRRAGDAMQLGGAFLVDDAGRVVYHHRSESPGDLADPNDIVQAALALLVDRRAAGRRV
;
A
#
# COMPACT_ATOMS: atom_id res chain seq x y z
N MET A 1 7.18 5.38 2.72
CA MET A 1 7.08 5.62 4.20
C MET A 1 7.57 7.00 4.65
N ALA A 2 8.27 7.76 3.82
CA ALA A 2 8.80 9.09 4.20
C ALA A 2 7.74 10.09 4.68
N ARG A 3 6.51 10.03 4.16
CA ARG A 3 5.40 10.94 4.52
C ARG A 3 4.45 10.38 5.59
N LEU A 4 4.78 9.23 6.20
CA LEU A 4 3.93 8.64 7.25
C LEU A 4 3.63 9.59 8.43
N PRO A 5 4.61 10.36 8.97
CA PRO A 5 4.33 11.32 10.04
C PRO A 5 3.29 12.38 9.67
N GLU A 6 3.29 12.85 8.43
CA GLU A 6 2.32 13.83 7.96
C GLU A 6 0.91 13.23 7.90
N ILE A 7 0.78 12.01 7.38
CA ILE A 7 -0.49 11.27 7.32
C ILE A 7 -1.04 11.06 8.73
N GLU A 8 -0.20 10.67 9.68
CA GLU A 8 -0.57 10.51 11.09
C GLU A 8 -1.02 11.83 11.74
N ASN A 9 -0.33 12.95 11.44
CA ASN A 9 -0.68 14.29 11.93
C ASN A 9 -2.03 14.80 11.39
N LEU A 10 -2.44 14.32 10.21
CA LEU A 10 -3.77 14.55 9.66
C LEU A 10 -4.87 13.72 10.34
N GLY A 11 -4.52 12.88 11.32
CA GLY A 11 -5.46 12.01 12.01
C GLY A 11 -5.86 10.77 11.21
N VAL A 12 -5.18 10.49 10.10
CA VAL A 12 -5.44 9.32 9.26
C VAL A 12 -4.75 8.10 9.84
N GLY A 13 -5.51 7.03 10.09
CA GLY A 13 -4.97 5.71 10.44
C GLY A 13 -4.45 5.00 9.20
N VAL A 14 -3.35 4.27 9.33
CA VAL A 14 -2.76 3.50 8.23
C VAL A 14 -2.94 2.01 8.48
N VAL A 15 -3.48 1.30 7.49
CA VAL A 15 -3.57 -0.16 7.50
C VAL A 15 -2.67 -0.70 6.38
N LEU A 16 -1.73 -1.55 6.74
CA LEU A 16 -0.87 -2.27 5.80
C LEU A 16 -1.38 -3.70 5.66
N VAL A 17 -1.68 -4.11 4.44
CA VAL A 17 -2.11 -5.48 4.13
C VAL A 17 -1.01 -6.17 3.34
N GLY A 18 -0.37 -7.15 3.98
CA GLY A 18 0.63 -8.00 3.32
C GLY A 18 0.01 -9.27 2.73
N ASN A 19 0.63 -9.83 1.71
CA ASN A 19 0.21 -11.10 1.09
C ASN A 19 1.07 -12.30 1.51
N GLY A 20 2.00 -12.08 2.44
CA GLY A 20 2.89 -13.11 2.97
C GLY A 20 2.42 -13.68 4.31
N PRO A 21 3.15 -14.64 4.88
CA PRO A 21 2.86 -15.20 6.20
C PRO A 21 3.07 -14.14 7.30
N PRO A 22 2.45 -14.32 8.49
CA PRO A 22 2.57 -13.39 9.61
C PRO A 22 4.02 -13.09 10.04
N THR A 23 4.90 -14.09 9.95
CA THR A 23 6.32 -13.93 10.28
C THR A 23 7.04 -12.94 9.36
N ALA A 24 6.69 -12.92 8.09
CA ALA A 24 7.24 -11.98 7.11
C ALA A 24 6.72 -10.55 7.36
N LEU A 25 5.44 -10.41 7.67
CA LEU A 25 4.86 -9.12 8.03
C LEU A 25 5.52 -8.57 9.30
N ALA A 26 5.72 -9.39 10.33
CA ALA A 26 6.40 -8.98 11.56
C ALA A 26 7.85 -8.53 11.29
N ALA A 27 8.57 -9.21 10.41
CA ALA A 27 9.91 -8.81 9.99
C ALA A 27 9.90 -7.48 9.22
N PHE A 28 8.90 -7.25 8.36
CA PHE A 28 8.71 -6.01 7.64
C PHE A 28 8.43 -4.84 8.60
N VAL A 29 7.49 -4.99 9.54
CA VAL A 29 7.13 -3.98 10.54
C VAL A 29 8.37 -3.55 11.35
N ARG A 30 9.20 -4.52 11.77
CA ARG A 30 10.47 -4.23 12.45
C ARG A 30 11.46 -3.48 11.56
N SER A 31 11.66 -3.94 10.32
CA SER A 31 12.63 -3.34 9.39
C SER A 31 12.29 -1.91 8.99
N MET A 32 11.00 -1.56 9.02
CA MET A 32 10.48 -0.23 8.68
C MET A 32 10.26 0.67 9.92
N ASN A 33 10.63 0.19 11.12
CA ASN A 33 10.43 0.90 12.40
C ASN A 33 8.99 1.39 12.60
N LEU A 34 8.01 0.52 12.30
CA LEU A 34 6.58 0.86 12.41
C LEU A 34 5.99 0.54 13.78
N GLN A 35 6.76 -0.04 14.70
CA GLN A 35 6.33 -0.34 16.06
C GLN A 35 6.02 0.96 16.80
N GLY A 36 4.88 1.00 17.50
CA GLY A 36 4.44 2.19 18.24
C GLY A 36 3.89 3.33 17.37
N ARG A 37 3.82 3.15 16.04
CA ARG A 37 3.18 4.08 15.12
C ARG A 37 1.69 3.80 15.00
N ARG A 38 0.92 4.77 14.49
CA ARG A 38 -0.52 4.61 14.19
C ARG A 38 -0.75 3.78 12.92
N VAL A 39 -0.07 2.64 12.84
CA VAL A 39 -0.10 1.72 11.71
C VAL A 39 -0.58 0.36 12.18
N THR A 40 -1.67 -0.12 11.60
CA THR A 40 -2.13 -1.50 11.77
C THR A 40 -1.58 -2.34 10.63
N ALA A 41 -0.90 -3.42 10.94
CA ALA A 41 -0.37 -4.33 9.95
C ALA A 41 -1.09 -5.68 10.02
N VAL A 42 -1.67 -6.11 8.91
CA VAL A 42 -2.40 -7.37 8.76
C VAL A 42 -1.88 -8.14 7.56
N THR A 43 -2.17 -9.41 7.49
CA THR A 43 -1.77 -10.24 6.35
C THR A 43 -2.95 -11.02 5.79
N ASP A 44 -3.01 -11.12 4.48
CA ASP A 44 -3.99 -11.92 3.74
C ASP A 44 -3.29 -12.81 2.70
N PRO A 45 -2.76 -13.96 3.11
CA PRO A 45 -2.14 -14.92 2.19
C PRO A 45 -3.13 -15.50 1.17
N SER A 46 -4.43 -15.41 1.45
CA SER A 46 -5.49 -15.87 0.53
C SER A 46 -5.72 -14.94 -0.65
N LEU A 47 -5.23 -13.69 -0.56
CA LEU A 47 -5.45 -12.61 -1.52
C LEU A 47 -6.93 -12.23 -1.69
N ALA A 48 -7.79 -12.53 -0.72
CA ALA A 48 -9.22 -12.21 -0.78
C ALA A 48 -9.43 -10.69 -0.82
N SER A 49 -8.78 -9.94 0.08
CA SER A 49 -8.81 -8.49 0.12
C SER A 49 -8.27 -7.85 -1.17
N TYR A 50 -7.22 -8.43 -1.75
CA TYR A 50 -6.64 -7.96 -3.01
C TYR A 50 -7.64 -8.11 -4.17
N ARG A 51 -8.35 -9.24 -4.24
CA ARG A 51 -9.41 -9.44 -5.25
C ARG A 51 -10.56 -8.47 -5.08
N ILE A 52 -11.04 -8.26 -3.85
CA ILE A 52 -12.11 -7.31 -3.53
C ILE A 52 -11.70 -5.88 -3.92
N ALA A 53 -10.44 -5.50 -3.65
CA ALA A 53 -9.90 -4.20 -4.01
C ALA A 53 -9.63 -4.04 -5.52
N GLY A 54 -9.82 -5.09 -6.32
CA GLY A 54 -9.56 -5.07 -7.77
C GLY A 54 -8.09 -4.97 -8.12
N LEU A 55 -7.20 -5.46 -7.23
CA LEU A 55 -5.76 -5.47 -7.47
C LEU A 55 -5.40 -6.64 -8.37
N LEU A 56 -4.81 -6.32 -9.51
CA LEU A 56 -4.54 -7.28 -10.57
C LEU A 56 -3.29 -8.12 -10.29
N ARG A 57 -3.27 -9.31 -10.87
CA ARG A 57 -2.04 -10.03 -11.17
C ARG A 57 -1.66 -9.66 -12.61
N PRO A 58 -0.45 -9.14 -12.86
CA PRO A 58 -0.07 -8.84 -14.23
C PRO A 58 -0.11 -10.13 -15.05
N ARG A 59 -0.77 -10.07 -16.19
CA ARG A 59 -0.63 -11.09 -17.23
C ARG A 59 0.73 -10.89 -17.88
N VAL A 60 1.78 -11.28 -17.18
CA VAL A 60 3.15 -11.10 -17.71
C VAL A 60 3.35 -12.12 -18.81
N HIS A 61 3.56 -11.65 -20.03
CA HIS A 61 4.19 -12.47 -21.06
C HIS A 61 5.55 -12.91 -20.48
N ARG A 62 5.77 -14.21 -20.36
CA ARG A 62 6.90 -14.84 -19.67
C ARG A 62 8.26 -14.22 -19.99
N LEU A 63 8.45 -13.73 -21.22
CA LEU A 63 9.70 -13.13 -21.68
C LEU A 63 10.03 -11.80 -20.96
N ARG A 64 9.04 -10.94 -20.76
CA ARG A 64 9.25 -9.63 -20.14
C ARG A 64 9.55 -9.74 -18.64
N ALA A 65 8.90 -10.68 -17.96
CA ALA A 65 9.18 -10.98 -16.55
C ALA A 65 10.59 -11.52 -16.33
N VAL A 66 11.10 -12.33 -17.27
CA VAL A 66 12.48 -12.84 -17.22
C VAL A 66 13.49 -11.71 -17.44
N LEU A 67 13.24 -10.79 -18.36
CA LEU A 67 14.10 -9.64 -18.62
C LEU A 67 14.13 -8.67 -17.42
N GLU A 68 12.98 -8.36 -16.85
CA GLU A 68 12.89 -7.51 -15.65
C GLU A 68 13.56 -8.17 -14.44
N LEU A 69 13.44 -9.49 -14.28
CA LEU A 69 14.14 -10.25 -13.25
C LEU A 69 15.66 -10.21 -13.44
N LEU A 70 16.15 -10.36 -14.67
CA LEU A 70 17.59 -10.28 -14.99
C LEU A 70 18.15 -8.89 -14.75
N GLN A 71 17.40 -7.84 -15.09
CA GLN A 71 17.79 -6.45 -14.81
C GLN A 71 17.82 -6.16 -13.30
N ALA A 72 16.86 -6.66 -12.55
CA ALA A 72 16.81 -6.51 -11.08
C ALA A 72 17.97 -7.25 -10.40
N LEU A 73 18.38 -8.41 -10.91
CA LEU A 73 19.54 -9.15 -10.42
C LEU A 73 20.86 -8.43 -10.73
N GLY A 74 20.97 -7.81 -11.91
CA GLY A 74 22.13 -7.01 -12.32
C GLY A 74 22.31 -5.72 -11.51
N ALA A 75 21.23 -5.15 -10.97
CA ALA A 75 21.23 -3.94 -10.14
C ALA A 75 21.57 -4.20 -8.65
N GLY A 76 21.99 -5.41 -8.29
CA GLY A 76 22.41 -5.73 -6.91
C GLY A 76 21.25 -5.79 -5.90
N TYR A 77 20.03 -5.85 -6.35
CA TYR A 77 18.88 -6.06 -5.50
C TYR A 77 18.94 -7.47 -4.90
N ARG A 78 19.54 -7.59 -3.72
CA ARG A 78 19.47 -8.82 -2.92
C ARG A 78 18.02 -9.04 -2.51
N HIS A 79 17.33 -9.90 -3.23
CA HIS A 79 16.02 -10.40 -2.83
C HIS A 79 16.15 -11.09 -1.48
N ARG A 80 15.87 -10.36 -0.38
CA ARG A 80 15.42 -11.04 0.84
C ARG A 80 14.29 -11.96 0.42
N ARG A 81 14.34 -13.22 0.85
CA ARG A 81 13.36 -14.27 0.52
C ARG A 81 11.96 -13.66 0.43
N ARG A 82 11.41 -13.66 -0.79
CA ARG A 82 10.06 -13.15 -1.05
C ARG A 82 9.09 -14.01 -0.25
N ALA A 83 8.55 -13.47 0.81
CA ALA A 83 7.48 -14.09 1.55
C ALA A 83 6.17 -13.55 0.98
N GLY A 84 5.39 -14.41 0.34
CA GLY A 84 4.14 -14.08 -0.33
C GLY A 84 4.20 -14.20 -1.85
N ASP A 85 3.07 -13.90 -2.49
CA ASP A 85 2.96 -13.93 -3.95
C ASP A 85 3.63 -12.71 -4.58
N ALA A 86 4.79 -12.93 -5.18
CA ALA A 86 5.59 -11.89 -5.81
C ALA A 86 4.96 -11.30 -7.08
N MET A 87 3.96 -11.98 -7.66
CA MET A 87 3.26 -11.52 -8.85
C MET A 87 2.00 -10.70 -8.51
N GLN A 88 1.61 -10.65 -7.24
CA GLN A 88 0.49 -9.84 -6.82
C GLN A 88 0.89 -8.36 -6.78
N LEU A 89 0.22 -7.53 -7.58
CA LEU A 89 0.37 -6.09 -7.55
C LEU A 89 -0.35 -5.49 -6.33
N GLY A 90 0.16 -4.37 -5.87
CA GLY A 90 -0.38 -3.63 -4.75
C GLY A 90 -1.33 -2.51 -5.17
N GLY A 91 -1.62 -1.65 -4.21
CA GLY A 91 -2.39 -0.42 -4.39
C GLY A 91 -2.46 0.35 -3.09
N ALA A 92 -3.00 1.55 -3.16
CA ALA A 92 -3.29 2.40 -2.02
C ALA A 92 -4.71 2.94 -2.11
N PHE A 93 -5.40 3.00 -0.99
CA PHE A 93 -6.76 3.49 -0.88
C PHE A 93 -6.86 4.42 0.32
N LEU A 94 -7.57 5.53 0.15
CA LEU A 94 -8.01 6.37 1.27
C LEU A 94 -9.52 6.20 1.41
N VAL A 95 -9.96 5.90 2.63
CA VAL A 95 -11.37 5.64 2.95
C VAL A 95 -11.80 6.63 4.00
N ASP A 96 -12.98 7.23 3.84
CA ASP A 96 -13.58 8.11 4.83
C ASP A 96 -14.29 7.33 5.95
N ASP A 97 -14.80 8.04 6.97
CA ASP A 97 -15.49 7.44 8.11
C ASP A 97 -16.81 6.76 7.73
N ALA A 98 -17.37 7.09 6.56
CA ALA A 98 -18.57 6.45 6.02
C ALA A 98 -18.25 5.18 5.21
N GLY A 99 -16.97 4.81 5.11
CA GLY A 99 -16.51 3.67 4.33
C GLY A 99 -16.39 3.92 2.83
N ARG A 100 -16.45 5.19 2.37
CA ARG A 100 -16.34 5.52 0.96
C ARG A 100 -14.87 5.69 0.59
N VAL A 101 -14.48 5.12 -0.55
CA VAL A 101 -13.14 5.30 -1.12
C VAL A 101 -13.07 6.68 -1.75
N VAL A 102 -12.24 7.57 -1.18
CA VAL A 102 -12.05 8.96 -1.64
C VAL A 102 -10.79 9.13 -2.48
N TYR A 103 -9.87 8.19 -2.40
CA TYR A 103 -8.70 8.08 -3.28
C TYR A 103 -8.36 6.62 -3.49
N HIS A 104 -7.93 6.29 -4.68
CA HIS A 104 -7.36 4.97 -4.96
C HIS A 104 -6.26 5.03 -6.01
N HIS A 105 -5.26 4.21 -5.82
CA HIS A 105 -4.25 3.86 -6.81
C HIS A 105 -4.16 2.34 -6.87
N ARG A 106 -4.22 1.77 -8.05
CA ARG A 106 -4.01 0.34 -8.29
C ARG A 106 -2.80 0.20 -9.20
N SER A 107 -1.77 -0.47 -8.72
CA SER A 107 -0.56 -0.69 -9.50
C SER A 107 -0.86 -1.50 -10.77
N GLU A 108 -0.41 -1.03 -11.91
CA GLU A 108 -0.55 -1.70 -13.21
C GLU A 108 0.69 -2.52 -13.57
N SER A 109 1.82 -2.22 -12.95
CA SER A 109 3.09 -2.92 -13.15
C SER A 109 3.91 -3.01 -11.86
N PRO A 110 4.92 -3.90 -11.79
CA PRO A 110 5.89 -3.89 -10.71
C PRO A 110 6.62 -2.54 -10.66
N GLY A 111 6.62 -1.89 -9.48
CA GLY A 111 7.24 -0.57 -9.31
C GLY A 111 6.31 0.62 -9.53
N ASP A 112 5.12 0.41 -10.06
CA ASP A 112 4.07 1.42 -10.07
C ASP A 112 3.51 1.57 -8.65
N LEU A 113 3.93 2.62 -7.96
CA LEU A 113 3.57 2.90 -6.58
C LEU A 113 2.74 4.18 -6.51
N ALA A 114 1.77 4.19 -5.60
CA ALA A 114 1.04 5.42 -5.27
C ALA A 114 2.01 6.54 -4.87
N ASP A 115 1.81 7.74 -5.41
CA ASP A 115 2.56 8.92 -4.95
C ASP A 115 2.07 9.29 -3.54
N PRO A 116 2.98 9.33 -2.54
CA PRO A 116 2.61 9.76 -1.20
C PRO A 116 2.06 11.19 -1.13
N ASN A 117 2.42 12.06 -2.09
CA ASN A 117 1.87 13.40 -2.17
C ASN A 117 0.38 13.40 -2.52
N ASP A 118 -0.04 12.56 -3.45
CA ASP A 118 -1.46 12.43 -3.83
C ASP A 118 -2.30 11.95 -2.65
N ILE A 119 -1.77 11.00 -1.86
CA ILE A 119 -2.44 10.52 -0.65
C ILE A 119 -2.61 11.64 0.38
N VAL A 120 -1.57 12.44 0.61
CA VAL A 120 -1.60 13.58 1.54
C VAL A 120 -2.60 14.63 1.04
N GLN A 121 -2.60 14.98 -0.25
CA GLN A 121 -3.54 15.94 -0.82
C GLN A 121 -4.99 15.46 -0.70
N ALA A 122 -5.26 14.20 -0.98
CA ALA A 122 -6.59 13.62 -0.82
C ALA A 122 -7.05 13.63 0.65
N ALA A 123 -6.15 13.37 1.60
CA ALA A 123 -6.45 13.44 3.02
C ALA A 123 -6.75 14.88 3.49
N LEU A 124 -6.00 15.86 2.99
CA LEU A 124 -6.25 17.28 3.26
C LEU A 124 -7.61 17.73 2.72
N ALA A 125 -7.96 17.34 1.50
CA ALA A 125 -9.26 17.65 0.89
C ALA A 125 -10.41 17.08 1.74
N LEU A 126 -10.29 15.81 2.18
CA LEU A 126 -11.27 15.20 3.05
C LEU A 126 -11.47 15.95 4.38
N LEU A 127 -10.39 16.47 4.98
CA LEU A 127 -10.46 17.23 6.22
C LEU A 127 -11.13 18.60 6.02
N VAL A 128 -10.90 19.25 4.88
CA VAL A 128 -11.56 20.53 4.53
C VAL A 128 -13.06 20.31 4.38
N ASP A 129 -13.47 19.27 3.66
CA ASP A 129 -14.89 18.93 3.45
C ASP A 129 -15.62 18.63 4.77
N ARG A 130 -14.96 17.89 5.69
CA ARG A 130 -15.49 17.62 7.03
C ARG A 130 -15.72 18.90 7.83
N ARG A 131 -14.75 19.84 7.81
CA ARG A 131 -14.88 21.12 8.50
C ARG A 131 -16.00 21.96 7.90
N ALA A 132 -16.17 21.95 6.59
CA ALA A 132 -17.25 22.65 5.91
C ALA A 132 -18.63 22.06 6.26
N ALA A 133 -18.74 20.73 6.33
CA ALA A 133 -19.97 20.03 6.73
C ALA A 133 -20.32 20.28 8.20
N GLY A 134 -19.36 20.24 9.12
CA GLY A 134 -19.57 20.50 10.55
C GLY A 134 -19.90 21.95 10.92
N ARG A 135 -19.71 22.92 10.00
CA ARG A 135 -20.12 24.32 10.19
C ARG A 135 -21.56 24.62 9.74
N ARG A 136 -22.25 23.64 9.16
CA ARG A 136 -23.63 23.81 8.64
C ARG A 136 -24.71 23.28 9.60
N VAL A 137 -24.35 22.95 10.85
CA VAL A 137 -25.28 22.53 11.91
C VAL A 137 -25.44 23.64 12.93
#